data_dec3f82406bac030104699e1bbd7babf
#
_entry.id   dec3f82406bac030104699e1bbd7babf
#
_cell.length_a   1.000
_cell.length_b   1.000
_cell.length_c   1.000
_cell.angle_alpha   90.00
_cell.angle_beta   90.00
_cell.angle_gamma   90.00
#
_symmetry.space_group_name_H-M   'P 1'
#
loop_
_entity.id
_entity.type
_entity.pdbx_description
1 polymer ?
#
loop_
_entity_poly.entity_id
_entity_poly.type
_entity_poly.pdbx_seq_one_letter_code
_entity_poly.pdbx_strand_id
1 'polypeptide(L)'
;IKAIIRHLERLGVTLINGSHAIDTVKDKLYTQQILAESNLPVPKTLLLKHPINLDWVEKHLNFPVIIKTLSGSFGAGVFMAENKKQLKQLVKMAEITNEGYDIILQEFVKDSYGKDLRVLVINGKVAGCMMRQSTDDDFRANITRGGEGIPYQITEDIEWLGGEAA
;
A
#
# COMPACT_ATOMS: atom_id res chain seq x y z
N ILE A 1 -17.01 -11.05 5.20
CA ILE A 1 -17.44 -10.18 4.07
C ILE A 1 -17.16 -10.87 2.72
N LYS A 2 -15.91 -11.33 2.40
CA LYS A 2 -15.58 -11.95 1.10
C LYS A 2 -16.50 -13.13 0.71
N ALA A 3 -16.83 -14.02 1.65
CA ALA A 3 -17.73 -15.16 1.39
C ALA A 3 -19.13 -14.70 0.99
N ILE A 4 -19.64 -13.65 1.60
CA ILE A 4 -20.97 -13.08 1.27
C ILE A 4 -20.94 -12.49 -0.15
N ILE A 5 -19.91 -11.73 -0.51
CA ILE A 5 -19.76 -11.14 -1.84
C ILE A 5 -19.75 -12.22 -2.91
N ARG A 6 -18.91 -13.27 -2.75
CA ARG A 6 -18.86 -14.42 -3.67
C ARG A 6 -20.18 -15.18 -3.75
N HIS A 7 -20.93 -15.25 -2.65
CA HIS A 7 -22.26 -15.89 -2.64
C HIS A 7 -23.27 -15.07 -3.44
N LEU A 8 -23.30 -13.75 -3.26
CA LEU A 8 -24.18 -12.85 -4.01
C LEU A 8 -23.89 -12.90 -5.52
N GLU A 9 -22.62 -12.94 -5.91
CA GLU A 9 -22.23 -13.12 -7.33
C GLU A 9 -22.78 -14.42 -7.92
N ARG A 10 -22.70 -15.53 -7.18
CA ARG A 10 -23.27 -16.81 -7.60
C ARG A 10 -24.80 -16.78 -7.72
N LEU A 11 -25.46 -15.90 -7.01
CA LEU A 11 -26.90 -15.64 -7.13
C LEU A 11 -27.26 -14.69 -8.28
N GLY A 12 -26.26 -14.25 -9.07
CA GLY A 12 -26.47 -13.34 -10.20
C GLY A 12 -26.64 -11.88 -9.80
N VAL A 13 -26.33 -11.50 -8.55
CA VAL A 13 -26.37 -10.10 -8.10
C VAL A 13 -25.17 -9.36 -8.68
N THR A 14 -25.42 -8.25 -9.37
CA THR A 14 -24.37 -7.35 -9.84
C THR A 14 -23.74 -6.61 -8.65
N LEU A 15 -22.44 -6.76 -8.49
CA LEU A 15 -21.67 -6.13 -7.40
C LEU A 15 -20.65 -5.12 -7.95
N ILE A 16 -20.54 -3.98 -7.30
CA ILE A 16 -19.56 -2.94 -7.55
C ILE A 16 -18.83 -2.65 -6.21
N ASN A 17 -17.59 -3.14 -6.02
CA ASN A 17 -16.73 -3.95 -6.90
C ASN A 17 -16.99 -5.44 -6.68
N GLY A 18 -16.68 -6.26 -7.69
CA GLY A 18 -16.76 -7.71 -7.61
C GLY A 18 -15.70 -8.34 -6.70
N SER A 19 -15.91 -9.63 -6.36
CA SER A 19 -15.03 -10.35 -5.41
C SER A 19 -13.59 -10.43 -5.88
N HIS A 20 -13.37 -10.58 -7.18
CA HIS A 20 -12.01 -10.64 -7.75
C HIS A 20 -11.22 -9.35 -7.49
N ALA A 21 -11.79 -8.19 -7.82
CA ALA A 21 -11.14 -6.90 -7.57
C ALA A 21 -10.84 -6.69 -6.07
N ILE A 22 -11.80 -7.05 -5.20
CA ILE A 22 -11.62 -6.94 -3.75
C ILE A 22 -10.51 -7.86 -3.24
N ASP A 23 -10.40 -9.08 -3.78
CA ASP A 23 -9.35 -10.01 -3.38
C ASP A 23 -7.97 -9.55 -3.85
N THR A 24 -7.88 -9.05 -5.08
CA THR A 24 -6.64 -8.49 -5.65
C THR A 24 -6.10 -7.33 -4.81
N VAL A 25 -6.91 -6.31 -4.53
CA VAL A 25 -6.45 -5.11 -3.82
C VAL A 25 -6.19 -5.32 -2.32
N LYS A 26 -6.64 -6.44 -1.76
CA LYS A 26 -6.34 -6.79 -0.36
C LYS A 26 -4.97 -7.40 -0.16
N ASP A 27 -4.41 -8.01 -1.19
CA ASP A 27 -3.04 -8.50 -1.20
C ASP A 27 -2.12 -7.39 -1.73
N LYS A 28 -1.35 -6.77 -0.81
CA LYS A 28 -0.47 -5.65 -1.15
C LYS A 28 0.65 -6.05 -2.11
N LEU A 29 1.16 -7.29 -1.98
CA LEU A 29 2.22 -7.76 -2.86
C LEU A 29 1.68 -8.07 -4.25
N TYR A 30 0.56 -8.76 -4.33
CA TYR A 30 -0.09 -9.08 -5.59
C TYR A 30 -0.49 -7.83 -6.36
N THR A 31 -1.04 -6.82 -5.69
CA THR A 31 -1.32 -5.52 -6.30
C THR A 31 -0.05 -4.87 -6.89
N GLN A 32 1.07 -4.90 -6.14
CA GLN A 32 2.34 -4.35 -6.65
C GLN A 32 2.86 -5.13 -7.87
N GLN A 33 2.69 -6.45 -7.90
CA GLN A 33 3.08 -7.28 -9.04
C GLN A 33 2.28 -6.91 -10.28
N ILE A 34 0.94 -6.83 -10.18
CA ILE A 34 0.07 -6.46 -11.32
C ILE A 34 0.44 -5.07 -11.86
N LEU A 35 0.61 -4.08 -10.99
CA LEU A 35 0.98 -2.74 -11.41
C LEU A 35 2.35 -2.71 -12.11
N ALA A 36 3.33 -3.45 -11.58
CA ALA A 36 4.66 -3.56 -12.19
C ALA A 36 4.64 -4.29 -13.54
N GLU A 37 3.87 -5.37 -13.67
CA GLU A 37 3.66 -6.09 -14.93
C GLU A 37 3.00 -5.20 -15.99
N SER A 38 2.14 -4.28 -15.57
CA SER A 38 1.50 -3.27 -16.41
C SER A 38 2.41 -2.06 -16.72
N ASN A 39 3.69 -2.10 -16.34
CA ASN A 39 4.65 -1.02 -16.48
C ASN A 39 4.25 0.30 -15.78
N LEU A 40 3.37 0.23 -14.79
CA LEU A 40 3.03 1.38 -13.97
C LEU A 40 4.11 1.65 -12.93
N PRO A 41 4.38 2.91 -12.58
CA PRO A 41 5.39 3.26 -11.60
C PRO A 41 4.99 2.76 -10.22
N VAL A 42 5.80 1.88 -9.65
CA VAL A 42 5.64 1.35 -8.29
C VAL A 42 6.92 1.54 -7.49
N PRO A 43 6.83 1.82 -6.19
CA PRO A 43 8.01 1.89 -5.35
C PRO A 43 8.69 0.51 -5.26
N LYS A 44 10.02 0.50 -5.24
CA LYS A 44 10.80 -0.73 -5.14
C LYS A 44 10.40 -1.52 -3.92
N THR A 45 9.99 -2.76 -4.12
CA THR A 45 9.35 -3.59 -3.09
C THR A 45 10.04 -4.95 -3.00
N LEU A 46 10.30 -5.40 -1.78
CA LEU A 46 10.89 -6.69 -1.46
C LEU A 46 9.94 -7.48 -0.55
N LEU A 47 9.68 -8.73 -0.89
CA LEU A 47 9.08 -9.68 0.03
C LEU A 47 10.20 -10.36 0.83
N LEU A 48 10.10 -10.28 2.14
CA LEU A 48 11.04 -10.92 3.04
C LEU A 48 10.40 -12.11 3.74
N LYS A 49 11.10 -13.22 3.70
CA LYS A 49 10.80 -14.42 4.47
C LYS A 49 11.93 -14.71 5.44
N HIS A 50 11.57 -15.29 6.57
CA HIS A 50 12.57 -15.67 7.59
C HIS A 50 13.44 -16.85 7.12
N PRO A 51 14.77 -16.87 7.38
CA PRO A 51 15.57 -15.83 8.05
C PRO A 51 15.91 -14.64 7.13
N ILE A 52 15.75 -13.42 7.66
CA ILE A 52 15.93 -12.18 6.89
C ILE A 52 17.42 -11.79 6.84
N ASN A 53 17.98 -11.68 5.64
CA ASN A 53 19.32 -11.17 5.43
C ASN A 53 19.32 -9.64 5.29
N LEU A 54 19.59 -8.93 6.40
CA LEU A 54 19.59 -7.46 6.44
C LEU A 54 20.72 -6.83 5.61
N ASP A 55 21.84 -7.51 5.42
CA ASP A 55 22.95 -7.02 4.58
C ASP A 55 22.54 -7.03 3.11
N TRP A 56 21.77 -8.03 2.72
CA TRP A 56 21.20 -8.10 1.38
C TRP A 56 20.15 -6.99 1.16
N VAL A 57 19.30 -6.74 2.15
CA VAL A 57 18.31 -5.65 2.09
C VAL A 57 18.98 -4.30 1.89
N GLU A 58 20.05 -3.99 2.67
CA GLU A 58 20.78 -2.73 2.59
C GLU A 58 21.44 -2.49 1.22
N LYS A 59 21.78 -3.56 0.51
CA LYS A 59 22.32 -3.47 -0.86
C LYS A 59 21.25 -3.18 -1.92
N HIS A 60 19.98 -3.46 -1.63
CA HIS A 60 18.89 -3.37 -2.61
C HIS A 60 17.92 -2.23 -2.35
N LEU A 61 17.79 -1.76 -1.11
CA LEU A 61 16.96 -0.63 -0.72
C LEU A 61 17.77 0.41 0.06
N ASN A 62 17.54 1.68 -0.26
CA ASN A 62 18.10 2.80 0.50
C ASN A 62 17.20 3.12 1.69
N PHE A 63 17.80 3.46 2.83
CA PHE A 63 17.06 3.97 3.97
C PHE A 63 16.62 5.44 3.76
N PRO A 64 15.48 5.85 4.34
CA PRO A 64 14.54 5.05 5.12
C PRO A 64 13.76 4.04 4.28
N VAL A 65 13.33 2.94 4.89
CA VAL A 65 12.46 1.93 4.27
C VAL A 65 11.14 1.81 5.04
N ILE A 66 10.08 1.47 4.33
CA ILE A 66 8.77 1.19 4.91
C ILE A 66 8.59 -0.30 5.08
N ILE A 67 8.25 -0.71 6.29
CA ILE A 67 7.88 -2.09 6.64
C ILE A 67 6.36 -2.17 6.62
N LYS A 68 5.83 -3.20 5.96
CA LYS A 68 4.38 -3.47 5.91
C LYS A 68 4.13 -4.96 6.14
N THR A 69 3.06 -5.27 6.85
CA THR A 69 2.50 -6.63 6.83
C THR A 69 1.72 -6.86 5.54
N LEU A 70 1.68 -8.08 5.02
CA LEU A 70 0.92 -8.43 3.81
C LEU A 70 -0.56 -8.10 3.95
N SER A 71 -1.15 -8.42 5.10
CA SER A 71 -2.54 -8.13 5.43
C SER A 71 -2.62 -7.00 6.45
N GLY A 72 -3.67 -6.20 6.38
CA GLY A 72 -3.92 -5.07 7.28
C GLY A 72 -4.44 -3.86 6.52
N SER A 73 -5.16 -2.99 7.21
CA SER A 73 -5.77 -1.78 6.66
C SER A 73 -5.59 -0.60 7.62
N PHE A 74 -5.90 0.60 7.16
CA PHE A 74 -5.85 1.86 7.94
C PHE A 74 -4.47 2.22 8.50
N GLY A 75 -3.36 1.78 7.85
CA GLY A 75 -2.00 2.05 8.31
C GLY A 75 -1.57 1.25 9.56
N ALA A 76 -2.38 0.31 10.04
CA ALA A 76 -1.97 -0.64 11.04
C ALA A 76 -0.91 -1.59 10.46
N GLY A 77 0.20 -1.81 11.17
CA GLY A 77 1.31 -2.64 10.69
C GLY A 77 2.18 -1.98 9.61
N VAL A 78 2.17 -0.63 9.52
CA VAL A 78 3.07 0.14 8.66
C VAL A 78 4.03 0.94 9.53
N PHE A 79 5.33 0.68 9.37
CA PHE A 79 6.39 1.32 10.15
C PHE A 79 7.48 1.83 9.21
N MET A 80 8.18 2.88 9.62
CA MET A 80 9.36 3.39 8.93
C MET A 80 10.61 3.00 9.70
N ALA A 81 11.61 2.51 9.01
CA ALA A 81 12.95 2.30 9.55
C ALA A 81 13.93 3.24 8.85
N GLU A 82 14.53 4.12 9.60
CA GLU A 82 15.48 5.12 9.11
C GLU A 82 16.88 4.53 8.85
N ASN A 83 17.16 3.39 9.47
CA ASN A 83 18.45 2.73 9.35
C ASN A 83 18.33 1.22 9.66
N LYS A 84 19.40 0.49 9.37
CA LYS A 84 19.49 -0.96 9.58
C LYS A 84 19.24 -1.40 11.03
N LYS A 85 19.65 -0.60 12.01
CA LYS A 85 19.47 -0.92 13.43
C LYS A 85 17.97 -0.92 13.80
N GLN A 86 17.25 0.11 13.37
CA GLN A 86 15.79 0.19 13.56
C GLN A 86 15.08 -0.94 12.79
N LEU A 87 15.47 -1.19 11.53
CA LEU A 87 14.93 -2.30 10.76
C LEU A 87 15.09 -3.63 11.50
N LYS A 88 16.29 -3.92 12.04
CA LYS A 88 16.55 -5.12 12.83
C LYS A 88 15.64 -5.25 14.05
N GLN A 89 15.36 -4.15 14.75
CA GLN A 89 14.48 -4.13 15.92
C GLN A 89 13.03 -4.42 15.53
N LEU A 90 12.53 -3.78 14.46
CA LEU A 90 11.16 -3.99 13.97
C LEU A 90 10.93 -5.42 13.46
N VAL A 91 11.90 -5.98 12.75
CA VAL A 91 11.87 -7.38 12.31
C VAL A 91 11.79 -8.33 13.51
N LYS A 92 12.64 -8.13 14.54
CA LYS A 92 12.59 -8.93 15.76
C LYS A 92 11.25 -8.84 16.50
N MET A 93 10.64 -7.66 16.54
CA MET A 93 9.31 -7.49 17.12
C MET A 93 8.25 -8.27 16.33
N ALA A 94 8.30 -8.23 15.01
CA ALA A 94 7.40 -9.00 14.17
C ALA A 94 7.56 -10.51 14.35
N GLU A 95 8.80 -11.00 14.52
CA GLU A 95 9.10 -12.41 14.79
C GLU A 95 8.50 -12.91 16.12
N ILE A 96 8.51 -12.07 17.15
CA ILE A 96 7.97 -12.43 18.48
C ILE A 96 6.44 -12.50 18.46
N THR A 97 5.81 -11.65 17.66
CA THR A 97 4.34 -11.52 17.66
C THR A 97 3.64 -12.58 16.81
N ASN A 98 4.34 -13.18 15.85
CA ASN A 98 3.74 -14.24 15.03
C ASN A 98 4.79 -15.02 14.21
N GLU A 99 4.88 -16.33 14.42
CA GLU A 99 5.74 -17.20 13.60
C GLU A 99 5.22 -17.26 12.15
N GLY A 100 6.05 -16.89 11.19
CA GLY A 100 5.75 -17.03 9.76
C GLY A 100 5.16 -15.80 9.06
N TYR A 101 5.29 -14.60 9.62
CA TYR A 101 4.88 -13.38 8.92
C TYR A 101 5.76 -13.11 7.70
N ASP A 102 5.11 -13.03 6.56
CA ASP A 102 5.70 -12.42 5.38
C ASP A 102 5.70 -10.89 5.56
N ILE A 103 6.86 -10.27 5.44
CA ILE A 103 7.07 -8.82 5.58
C ILE A 103 7.35 -8.24 4.20
N ILE A 104 6.66 -7.15 3.88
CA ILE A 104 7.00 -6.32 2.73
C ILE A 104 7.90 -5.19 3.21
N LEU A 105 9.07 -5.05 2.58
CA LEU A 105 9.87 -3.84 2.63
C LEU A 105 9.70 -3.06 1.34
N GLN A 106 9.53 -1.77 1.47
CA GLN A 106 9.32 -0.87 0.35
C GLN A 106 10.20 0.38 0.51
N GLU A 107 10.74 0.88 -0.60
CA GLU A 107 11.42 2.16 -0.58
C GLU A 107 10.48 3.27 -0.13
N PHE A 108 11.03 4.23 0.57
CA PHE A 108 10.27 5.39 1.01
C PHE A 108 10.30 6.49 -0.07
N VAL A 109 9.12 6.89 -0.53
CA VAL A 109 8.96 8.01 -1.48
C VAL A 109 8.99 9.32 -0.70
N LYS A 110 10.17 9.95 -0.63
CA LYS A 110 10.42 11.14 0.21
C LYS A 110 9.48 12.30 -0.09
N ASP A 111 9.17 12.53 -1.36
CA ASP A 111 8.30 13.61 -1.82
C ASP A 111 6.85 13.46 -1.33
N SER A 112 6.49 12.26 -0.87
CA SER A 112 5.18 11.93 -0.32
C SER A 112 5.17 11.84 1.21
N TYR A 113 6.15 12.46 1.90
CA TYR A 113 6.14 12.47 3.37
C TYR A 113 4.87 13.14 3.91
N GLY A 114 4.09 12.41 4.70
CA GLY A 114 2.85 12.88 5.31
C GLY A 114 1.74 13.24 4.31
N LYS A 115 1.86 12.90 3.03
CA LYS A 115 0.84 13.19 2.02
C LYS A 115 0.71 12.09 0.97
N ASP A 116 -0.50 11.88 0.50
CA ASP A 116 -0.81 11.01 -0.63
C ASP A 116 -2.02 11.54 -1.42
N LEU A 117 -2.18 11.05 -2.65
CA LEU A 117 -3.35 11.32 -3.46
C LEU A 117 -4.34 10.16 -3.36
N ARG A 118 -5.61 10.48 -3.19
CA ARG A 118 -6.72 9.54 -3.28
C ARG A 118 -7.51 9.84 -4.55
N VAL A 119 -7.35 8.97 -5.54
CA VAL A 119 -8.04 9.09 -6.83
C VAL A 119 -9.25 8.17 -6.84
N LEU A 120 -10.41 8.69 -7.19
CA LEU A 120 -11.63 7.94 -7.39
C LEU A 120 -11.82 7.68 -8.88
N VAL A 121 -11.85 6.41 -9.27
CA VAL A 121 -12.09 5.98 -10.65
C VAL A 121 -13.43 5.28 -10.73
N ILE A 122 -14.24 5.64 -11.72
CA ILE A 122 -15.54 5.03 -12.00
C ILE A 122 -15.58 4.67 -13.49
N ASN A 123 -15.77 3.40 -13.78
CA ASN A 123 -15.84 2.89 -15.15
C ASN A 123 -14.61 3.33 -16.00
N GLY A 124 -13.40 3.18 -15.45
CA GLY A 124 -12.14 3.52 -16.12
C GLY A 124 -11.87 5.03 -16.26
N LYS A 125 -12.68 5.91 -15.66
CA LYS A 125 -12.50 7.37 -15.71
C LYS A 125 -12.28 7.95 -14.33
N VAL A 126 -11.35 8.87 -14.20
CA VAL A 126 -11.11 9.59 -12.95
C VAL A 126 -12.29 10.53 -12.67
N ALA A 127 -13.04 10.25 -11.62
CA ALA A 127 -14.20 11.01 -11.20
C ALA A 127 -13.88 12.08 -10.13
N GLY A 128 -12.76 11.93 -9.43
CA GLY A 128 -12.34 12.88 -8.40
C GLY A 128 -10.96 12.57 -7.86
N CYS A 129 -10.33 13.58 -7.28
CA CYS A 129 -9.05 13.45 -6.62
C CYS A 129 -9.01 14.31 -5.36
N MET A 130 -8.45 13.78 -4.27
CA MET A 130 -8.12 14.54 -3.07
C MET A 130 -6.70 14.26 -2.66
N MET A 131 -6.02 15.25 -2.13
CA MET A 131 -4.78 15.07 -1.38
C MET A 131 -5.13 14.83 0.08
N ARG A 132 -4.57 13.77 0.67
CA ARG A 132 -4.59 13.60 2.12
C ARG A 132 -3.26 14.07 2.66
N GLN A 133 -3.31 14.80 3.76
CA GLN A 133 -2.12 15.34 4.41
C GLN A 133 -2.20 15.09 5.91
N SER A 134 -1.09 14.66 6.50
CA SER A 134 -0.95 14.57 7.95
C SER A 134 -0.97 15.98 8.56
N THR A 135 -1.63 16.12 9.69
CA THR A 135 -1.61 17.35 10.50
C THR A 135 -0.47 17.34 11.52
N ASP A 136 0.08 16.16 11.78
CA ASP A 136 1.21 15.92 12.66
C ASP A 136 2.47 15.60 11.83
N ASP A 137 3.62 15.46 12.49
CA ASP A 137 4.85 15.00 11.86
C ASP A 137 4.86 13.46 11.68
N ASP A 138 3.76 12.91 11.11
CA ASP A 138 3.64 11.49 10.75
C ASP A 138 3.84 11.34 9.23
N PHE A 139 4.67 10.38 8.83
CA PHE A 139 4.88 10.06 7.42
C PHE A 139 3.62 9.48 6.73
N ARG A 140 2.61 9.10 7.50
CA ARG A 140 1.32 8.54 7.02
C ARG A 140 0.26 9.63 6.94
N ALA A 141 -0.43 9.72 5.82
CA ALA A 141 -1.48 10.72 5.56
C ALA A 141 -2.90 10.23 5.86
N ASN A 142 -3.07 9.17 6.67
CA ASN A 142 -4.37 8.56 6.91
C ASN A 142 -5.32 9.48 7.69
N ILE A 143 -6.50 9.77 7.15
CA ILE A 143 -7.56 10.57 7.81
C ILE A 143 -7.95 9.97 9.17
N THR A 144 -8.02 8.65 9.30
CA THR A 144 -8.30 7.96 10.57
C THR A 144 -7.25 8.18 11.66
N ARG A 145 -6.13 8.81 11.32
CA ARG A 145 -5.03 9.19 12.23
C ARG A 145 -4.92 10.70 12.40
N GLY A 146 -5.98 11.46 12.06
CA GLY A 146 -5.99 12.92 12.18
C GLY A 146 -5.59 13.66 10.90
N GLY A 147 -5.29 12.98 9.81
CA GLY A 147 -4.99 13.64 8.54
C GLY A 147 -6.21 14.34 7.94
N GLU A 148 -5.96 15.37 7.13
CA GLU A 148 -6.98 16.14 6.41
C GLU A 148 -7.07 15.73 4.94
N GLY A 149 -8.26 15.87 4.35
CA GLY A 149 -8.51 15.67 2.92
C GLY A 149 -8.78 17.00 2.22
N ILE A 150 -7.97 17.35 1.23
CA ILE A 150 -8.07 18.59 0.47
C ILE A 150 -8.38 18.25 -0.99
N PRO A 151 -9.37 18.90 -1.63
CA PRO A 151 -9.61 18.73 -3.06
C PRO A 151 -8.32 18.95 -3.86
N TYR A 152 -8.04 18.09 -4.82
CA TYR A 152 -6.84 18.19 -5.64
C TYR A 152 -7.20 18.21 -7.12
N GLN A 153 -6.53 19.05 -7.88
CA GLN A 153 -6.79 19.18 -9.31
C GLN A 153 -6.35 17.91 -10.05
N ILE A 154 -7.22 17.37 -10.88
CA ILE A 154 -6.89 16.23 -11.74
C ILE A 154 -5.98 16.74 -12.84
N THR A 155 -4.75 16.20 -12.91
CA THR A 155 -3.79 16.43 -13.97
C THR A 155 -3.85 15.28 -14.98
N GLU A 156 -3.25 15.46 -16.17
CA GLU A 156 -3.15 14.42 -17.19
C GLU A 156 -2.47 13.15 -16.63
N ASP A 157 -1.42 13.31 -15.83
CA ASP A 157 -0.73 12.17 -15.17
C ASP A 157 -1.64 11.42 -14.19
N ILE A 158 -2.45 12.15 -13.42
CA ILE A 158 -3.41 11.54 -12.48
C ILE A 158 -4.51 10.81 -13.26
N GLU A 159 -4.99 11.39 -14.34
CA GLU A 159 -6.02 10.78 -15.17
C GLU A 159 -5.50 9.50 -15.82
N TRP A 160 -4.31 9.56 -16.41
CA TRP A 160 -3.65 8.40 -16.99
C TRP A 160 -3.36 7.31 -15.96
N LEU A 161 -2.63 7.63 -14.88
CA LEU A 161 -2.29 6.63 -13.83
C LEU A 161 -3.52 6.04 -13.17
N GLY A 162 -4.53 6.87 -12.88
CA GLY A 162 -5.76 6.42 -12.25
C GLY A 162 -6.56 5.49 -13.16
N GLY A 163 -6.64 5.79 -14.44
CA GLY A 163 -7.32 4.97 -15.44
C GLY A 163 -6.64 3.62 -15.65
N GLU A 164 -5.30 3.61 -15.82
CA GLU A 164 -4.53 2.38 -16.06
C GLU A 164 -4.45 1.47 -14.82
N ALA A 165 -4.52 2.03 -13.61
CA ALA A 165 -4.45 1.27 -12.36
C ALA A 165 -5.80 0.69 -11.90
N ALA A 166 -6.92 1.04 -12.56
CA ALA A 166 -8.27 0.64 -12.17
C ALA A 166 -8.79 -0.53 -12.99
#